data_a826e0e2e43aebfaea99661c47501a94
#
_entry.id   a826e0e2e43aebfaea99661c47501a94
#
_cell.length_a   1.000
_cell.length_b   1.000
_cell.length_c   1.000
_cell.angle_alpha   90.00
_cell.angle_beta   90.00
_cell.angle_gamma   90.00
#
_symmetry.space_group_name_H-M   'P 1'
#
loop_
_entity.id
_entity.type
_entity.pdbx_description
1 polymer ?
#
loop_
_entity_poly.entity_id
_entity_poly.type
_entity_poly.pdbx_seq_one_letter_code
_entity_poly.pdbx_strand_id
1 'polypeptide(L)'
;MDKLKIAFVGMGSIATRHFGNVCTYLDSVGIKYEIDIYRSGFGKPLADAIEKKVSSQIVLTEDLVIKVEYDVVFITNPTSLHFDTLVRFQNNGKNFFIEKPIFDTTDIDAERLSGLAGKVCYVACPLRYNPVINYIKNNINHNKVISVRAISSSYLPDWRPGTDYRKCYSAHTDMGGGVDIDLIHEWDYLTHLFGKVEKGFAIADKVSDLEIDSNDIAIYIAKTEKTAIELHLDYFGRAVIRNVLLFMSDDTVEGDILNGEIRYLKSGKVIRFENERNSFQMEEIRHFFQIVFGDIENDSTIEHALQVLSYAKGDFR
;
A
#
# COMPACT_ATOMS: atom_id res chain seq x y z
N MET A 1 -7.89 4.31 -29.47
CA MET A 1 -7.95 3.19 -28.51
C MET A 1 -9.42 2.81 -28.32
N ASP A 2 -9.71 1.51 -28.37
CA ASP A 2 -11.00 1.03 -27.91
C ASP A 2 -11.18 1.37 -26.43
N LYS A 3 -12.41 1.31 -25.95
CA LYS A 3 -12.79 1.62 -24.58
C LYS A 3 -12.13 0.66 -23.59
N LEU A 4 -11.43 1.15 -22.54
CA LEU A 4 -10.85 0.30 -21.51
C LEU A 4 -11.93 -0.40 -20.70
N LYS A 5 -11.81 -1.70 -20.50
CA LYS A 5 -12.67 -2.47 -19.60
C LYS A 5 -11.95 -2.69 -18.26
N ILE A 6 -12.55 -2.20 -17.20
CA ILE A 6 -11.98 -2.20 -15.85
C ILE A 6 -12.90 -2.98 -14.92
N ALA A 7 -12.33 -3.86 -14.09
CA ALA A 7 -13.05 -4.51 -13.01
C ALA A 7 -12.56 -3.99 -11.65
N PHE A 8 -13.48 -3.71 -10.74
CA PHE A 8 -13.19 -3.51 -9.31
C PHE A 8 -13.72 -4.70 -8.51
N VAL A 9 -12.85 -5.40 -7.80
CA VAL A 9 -13.23 -6.49 -6.90
C VAL A 9 -13.16 -6.02 -5.47
N GLY A 10 -14.33 -5.85 -4.85
CA GLY A 10 -14.49 -5.15 -3.58
C GLY A 10 -14.78 -3.65 -3.78
N MET A 11 -15.62 -3.09 -2.90
CA MET A 11 -16.00 -1.67 -2.97
C MET A 11 -16.08 -1.06 -1.57
N GLY A 12 -14.98 -1.21 -0.81
CA GLY A 12 -14.75 -0.55 0.48
C GLY A 12 -14.32 0.91 0.32
N SER A 13 -13.89 1.53 1.42
CA SER A 13 -13.49 2.95 1.43
C SER A 13 -12.29 3.23 0.52
N ILE A 14 -11.30 2.34 0.49
CA ILE A 14 -10.12 2.50 -0.38
C ILE A 14 -10.49 2.31 -1.85
N ALA A 15 -11.30 1.30 -2.16
CA ALA A 15 -11.80 1.08 -3.51
C ALA A 15 -12.59 2.28 -4.05
N THR A 16 -13.44 2.88 -3.20
CA THR A 16 -14.18 4.11 -3.54
C THR A 16 -13.24 5.25 -3.95
N ARG A 17 -12.12 5.39 -3.25
CA ARG A 17 -11.11 6.40 -3.57
C ARG A 17 -10.38 6.08 -4.87
N HIS A 18 -9.91 4.85 -5.04
CA HIS A 18 -9.28 4.43 -6.30
C HIS A 18 -10.22 4.59 -7.49
N PHE A 19 -11.48 4.21 -7.33
CA PHE A 19 -12.50 4.41 -8.37
C PHE A 19 -12.60 5.88 -8.79
N GLY A 20 -12.69 6.80 -7.81
CA GLY A 20 -12.72 8.24 -8.06
C GLY A 20 -11.47 8.73 -8.78
N ASN A 21 -10.29 8.30 -8.33
CA ASN A 21 -9.00 8.68 -8.91
C ASN A 21 -8.83 8.12 -10.33
N VAL A 22 -9.23 6.86 -10.58
CA VAL A 22 -9.21 6.24 -11.91
C VAL A 22 -10.10 7.01 -12.88
N CYS A 23 -11.34 7.29 -12.49
CA CYS A 23 -12.25 8.09 -13.32
C CYS A 23 -11.67 9.47 -13.62
N THR A 24 -11.16 10.17 -12.61
CA THR A 24 -10.58 11.51 -12.77
C THR A 24 -9.38 11.50 -13.71
N TYR A 25 -8.48 10.51 -13.55
CA TYR A 25 -7.31 10.37 -14.39
C TYR A 25 -7.69 10.08 -15.85
N LEU A 26 -8.51 9.05 -16.09
CA LEU A 26 -8.89 8.64 -17.44
C LEU A 26 -9.70 9.73 -18.18
N ASP A 27 -10.60 10.41 -17.46
CA ASP A 27 -11.34 11.56 -17.98
C ASP A 27 -10.36 12.69 -18.40
N SER A 28 -9.31 12.95 -17.58
CA SER A 28 -8.32 14.01 -17.85
C SER A 28 -7.46 13.76 -19.08
N VAL A 29 -7.22 12.48 -19.42
CA VAL A 29 -6.45 12.08 -20.61
C VAL A 29 -7.32 11.66 -21.79
N GLY A 30 -8.64 11.80 -21.68
CA GLY A 30 -9.60 11.55 -22.76
C GLY A 30 -9.77 10.07 -23.13
N ILE A 31 -9.42 9.14 -22.22
CA ILE A 31 -9.57 7.70 -22.45
C ILE A 31 -10.98 7.28 -22.04
N LYS A 32 -11.70 6.63 -22.94
CA LYS A 32 -13.03 6.05 -22.64
C LYS A 32 -12.88 4.75 -21.87
N TYR A 33 -13.77 4.49 -20.92
CA TYR A 33 -13.75 3.30 -20.09
C TYR A 33 -15.15 2.77 -19.78
N GLU A 34 -15.20 1.50 -19.38
CA GLU A 34 -16.34 0.80 -18.77
C GLU A 34 -15.85 0.18 -17.47
N ILE A 35 -16.65 0.29 -16.39
CA ILE A 35 -16.29 -0.25 -15.09
C ILE A 35 -17.36 -1.22 -14.61
N ASP A 36 -16.96 -2.46 -14.36
CA ASP A 36 -17.76 -3.45 -13.68
C ASP A 36 -17.31 -3.60 -12.22
N ILE A 37 -18.24 -3.76 -11.30
CA ILE A 37 -17.96 -3.93 -9.88
C ILE A 37 -18.39 -5.33 -9.43
N TYR A 38 -17.47 -6.07 -8.81
CA TYR A 38 -17.71 -7.36 -8.18
C TYR A 38 -17.78 -7.18 -6.66
N ARG A 39 -18.86 -7.66 -6.04
CA ARG A 39 -19.12 -7.50 -4.60
C ARG A 39 -19.68 -8.78 -3.98
N SER A 40 -19.52 -8.92 -2.65
CA SER A 40 -20.13 -10.05 -1.90
C SER A 40 -21.65 -10.05 -1.87
N GLY A 41 -22.30 -8.93 -2.23
CA GLY A 41 -23.76 -8.79 -2.11
C GLY A 41 -24.25 -8.29 -0.74
N PHE A 42 -23.41 -8.32 0.30
CA PHE A 42 -23.77 -7.91 1.67
C PHE A 42 -23.33 -6.49 2.06
N GLY A 43 -22.69 -5.77 1.15
CA GLY A 43 -22.18 -4.42 1.42
C GLY A 43 -23.28 -3.35 1.34
N LYS A 44 -22.94 -2.14 1.84
CA LYS A 44 -23.82 -0.95 1.70
C LYS A 44 -24.06 -0.63 0.22
N PRO A 45 -25.19 0.00 -0.15
CA PRO A 45 -25.41 0.53 -1.48
C PRO A 45 -24.25 1.43 -1.93
N LEU A 46 -24.00 1.48 -3.23
CA LEU A 46 -23.03 2.42 -3.80
C LEU A 46 -23.55 3.85 -3.64
N ALA A 47 -22.63 4.81 -3.48
CA ALA A 47 -23.01 6.21 -3.58
C ALA A 47 -23.46 6.54 -5.01
N ASP A 48 -24.47 7.40 -5.16
CA ASP A 48 -25.07 7.77 -6.46
C ASP A 48 -24.03 8.22 -7.51
N ALA A 49 -22.98 8.92 -7.07
CA ALA A 49 -21.90 9.39 -7.95
C ALA A 49 -21.07 8.25 -8.56
N ILE A 50 -20.94 7.13 -7.83
CA ILE A 50 -20.27 5.92 -8.28
C ILE A 50 -21.22 5.13 -9.17
N GLU A 51 -22.45 4.91 -8.73
CA GLU A 51 -23.44 4.11 -9.43
C GLU A 51 -23.68 4.59 -10.87
N LYS A 52 -23.68 5.92 -11.08
CA LYS A 52 -23.83 6.54 -12.40
C LYS A 52 -22.67 6.26 -13.38
N LYS A 53 -21.49 5.88 -12.87
CA LYS A 53 -20.30 5.59 -13.69
C LYS A 53 -20.04 4.09 -13.85
N VAL A 54 -20.78 3.24 -13.18
CA VAL A 54 -20.66 1.78 -13.20
C VAL A 54 -21.48 1.19 -14.34
N SER A 55 -20.87 0.31 -15.12
CA SER A 55 -21.55 -0.40 -16.21
C SER A 55 -22.37 -1.58 -15.68
N SER A 56 -21.82 -2.35 -14.74
CA SER A 56 -22.49 -3.50 -14.12
C SER A 56 -22.07 -3.70 -12.67
N GLN A 57 -23.03 -4.12 -11.84
CA GLN A 57 -22.76 -4.64 -10.49
C GLN A 57 -23.00 -6.15 -10.49
N ILE A 58 -22.01 -6.91 -10.08
CA ILE A 58 -22.02 -8.36 -10.13
C ILE A 58 -21.80 -8.90 -8.72
N VAL A 59 -22.64 -9.83 -8.29
CA VAL A 59 -22.44 -10.54 -7.03
C VAL A 59 -21.41 -11.63 -7.25
N LEU A 60 -20.30 -11.56 -6.52
CA LEU A 60 -19.21 -12.52 -6.58
C LEU A 60 -19.54 -13.73 -5.71
N THR A 61 -20.22 -14.73 -6.27
CA THR A 61 -20.47 -16.01 -5.64
C THR A 61 -19.35 -17.00 -5.95
N GLU A 62 -19.24 -18.08 -5.20
CA GLU A 62 -18.22 -19.12 -5.43
C GLU A 62 -18.33 -19.73 -6.83
N ASP A 63 -19.55 -19.98 -7.31
CA ASP A 63 -19.82 -20.60 -8.61
C ASP A 63 -19.76 -19.64 -9.80
N LEU A 64 -19.57 -18.33 -9.57
CA LEU A 64 -19.54 -17.37 -10.67
C LEU A 64 -18.32 -17.58 -11.55
N VAL A 65 -18.53 -17.89 -12.83
CA VAL A 65 -17.48 -17.94 -13.85
C VAL A 65 -17.30 -16.57 -14.48
N ILE A 66 -16.08 -16.05 -14.42
CA ILE A 66 -15.73 -14.79 -15.08
C ILE A 66 -15.62 -15.04 -16.59
N LYS A 67 -16.45 -14.38 -17.38
CA LYS A 67 -16.48 -14.54 -18.86
C LYS A 67 -15.99 -13.31 -19.61
N VAL A 68 -15.86 -12.18 -18.91
CA VAL A 68 -15.42 -10.90 -19.49
C VAL A 68 -13.91 -10.82 -19.38
N GLU A 69 -13.24 -10.38 -20.43
CA GLU A 69 -11.84 -9.99 -20.39
C GLU A 69 -11.73 -8.51 -20.02
N TYR A 70 -10.85 -8.21 -19.07
CA TYR A 70 -10.59 -6.88 -18.56
C TYR A 70 -9.18 -6.42 -18.93
N ASP A 71 -9.06 -5.17 -19.33
CA ASP A 71 -7.75 -4.56 -19.53
C ASP A 71 -7.07 -4.29 -18.19
N VAL A 72 -7.86 -3.96 -17.14
CA VAL A 72 -7.36 -3.72 -15.79
C VAL A 72 -8.32 -4.33 -14.75
N VAL A 73 -7.76 -5.01 -13.75
CA VAL A 73 -8.50 -5.53 -12.59
C VAL A 73 -7.93 -4.89 -11.31
N PHE A 74 -8.78 -4.18 -10.57
CA PHE A 74 -8.46 -3.66 -9.25
C PHE A 74 -8.90 -4.66 -8.19
N ILE A 75 -7.96 -5.20 -7.41
CA ILE A 75 -8.22 -6.10 -6.28
C ILE A 75 -8.17 -5.26 -5.01
N THR A 76 -9.34 -4.99 -4.45
CA THR A 76 -9.55 -4.05 -3.36
C THR A 76 -10.53 -4.59 -2.30
N ASN A 77 -10.74 -5.90 -2.31
CA ASN A 77 -11.47 -6.66 -1.30
C ASN A 77 -10.57 -6.88 -0.06
N PRO A 78 -11.04 -7.53 1.01
CA PRO A 78 -10.20 -7.84 2.18
C PRO A 78 -8.95 -8.64 1.81
N THR A 79 -7.83 -8.35 2.47
CA THR A 79 -6.50 -8.93 2.20
C THR A 79 -6.51 -10.45 2.16
N SER A 80 -7.22 -11.10 3.09
CA SER A 80 -7.35 -12.57 3.13
C SER A 80 -7.98 -13.18 1.87
N LEU A 81 -8.61 -12.35 1.03
CA LEU A 81 -9.24 -12.79 -0.22
C LEU A 81 -8.41 -12.44 -1.47
N HIS A 82 -7.28 -11.72 -1.33
CA HIS A 82 -6.49 -11.28 -2.49
C HIS A 82 -5.97 -12.45 -3.30
N PHE A 83 -5.41 -13.46 -2.65
CA PHE A 83 -4.83 -14.62 -3.32
C PHE A 83 -5.87 -15.37 -4.18
N ASP A 84 -7.01 -15.75 -3.59
CA ASP A 84 -8.06 -16.47 -4.32
C ASP A 84 -8.73 -15.59 -5.39
N THR A 85 -8.79 -14.28 -5.16
CA THR A 85 -9.27 -13.34 -6.17
C THR A 85 -8.32 -13.27 -7.37
N LEU A 86 -7.01 -13.21 -7.14
CA LEU A 86 -6.01 -13.27 -8.21
C LEU A 86 -6.11 -14.57 -9.00
N VAL A 87 -6.16 -15.71 -8.32
CA VAL A 87 -6.36 -17.04 -8.96
C VAL A 87 -7.61 -17.03 -9.84
N ARG A 88 -8.68 -16.42 -9.37
CA ARG A 88 -9.96 -16.39 -10.09
C ARG A 88 -9.95 -15.47 -11.32
N PHE A 89 -9.26 -14.33 -11.24
CA PHE A 89 -9.23 -13.34 -12.32
C PHE A 89 -7.99 -13.46 -13.23
N GLN A 90 -7.00 -14.27 -12.89
CA GLN A 90 -5.72 -14.32 -13.60
C GLN A 90 -5.84 -14.55 -15.11
N ASN A 91 -6.85 -15.30 -15.57
CA ASN A 91 -7.07 -15.57 -16.98
C ASN A 91 -7.95 -14.53 -17.68
N ASN A 92 -8.58 -13.64 -16.91
CA ASN A 92 -9.53 -12.65 -17.40
C ASN A 92 -9.03 -11.20 -17.31
N GLY A 93 -7.95 -10.94 -16.56
CA GLY A 93 -7.28 -9.63 -16.47
C GLY A 93 -5.98 -9.62 -17.28
N LYS A 94 -5.69 -8.49 -17.94
CA LYS A 94 -4.39 -8.24 -18.58
C LYS A 94 -3.41 -7.56 -17.61
N ASN A 95 -3.91 -6.64 -16.80
CA ASN A 95 -3.14 -5.88 -15.81
C ASN A 95 -3.89 -5.87 -14.49
N PHE A 96 -3.16 -5.90 -13.37
CA PHE A 96 -3.72 -5.96 -12.03
C PHE A 96 -3.16 -4.84 -11.16
N PHE A 97 -4.06 -4.11 -10.47
CA PHE A 97 -3.74 -3.25 -9.34
C PHE A 97 -4.23 -3.96 -8.07
N ILE A 98 -3.33 -4.23 -7.14
CA ILE A 98 -3.63 -5.05 -5.96
C ILE A 98 -3.39 -4.20 -4.72
N GLU A 99 -4.38 -4.09 -3.84
CA GLU A 99 -4.21 -3.39 -2.56
C GLU A 99 -3.20 -4.09 -1.65
N LYS A 100 -2.58 -3.25 -0.82
CA LYS A 100 -1.65 -3.72 0.22
C LYS A 100 -2.42 -4.19 1.49
N PRO A 101 -1.83 -5.09 2.25
CA PRO A 101 -0.71 -5.96 1.88
C PRO A 101 -1.12 -6.92 0.76
N ILE A 102 -0.14 -7.39 0.00
CA ILE A 102 -0.39 -8.29 -1.15
C ILE A 102 -1.22 -9.51 -0.75
N PHE A 103 -0.88 -10.13 0.38
CA PHE A 103 -1.56 -11.27 0.98
C PHE A 103 -1.51 -11.16 2.51
N ASP A 104 -2.26 -12.00 3.20
CA ASP A 104 -2.24 -12.16 4.66
C ASP A 104 -1.11 -13.08 5.15
N THR A 105 -0.55 -13.88 4.24
CA THR A 105 0.58 -14.79 4.50
C THR A 105 1.63 -14.71 3.41
N THR A 106 2.88 -15.07 3.75
CA THR A 106 3.97 -15.28 2.80
C THR A 106 4.02 -16.72 2.28
N ASP A 107 3.35 -17.66 2.95
CA ASP A 107 3.24 -19.07 2.53
C ASP A 107 2.10 -19.21 1.53
N ILE A 108 2.42 -19.02 0.27
CA ILE A 108 1.46 -19.09 -0.85
C ILE A 108 1.86 -20.19 -1.84
N ASP A 109 0.87 -20.81 -2.45
CA ASP A 109 1.05 -21.70 -3.59
C ASP A 109 1.20 -20.88 -4.88
N ALA A 110 2.44 -20.50 -5.19
CA ALA A 110 2.76 -19.66 -6.35
C ALA A 110 2.37 -20.32 -7.69
N GLU A 111 2.29 -21.65 -7.77
CA GLU A 111 1.89 -22.36 -9.00
C GLU A 111 0.46 -22.00 -9.40
N ARG A 112 -0.42 -21.79 -8.42
CA ARG A 112 -1.81 -21.34 -8.67
C ARG A 112 -1.90 -19.96 -9.31
N LEU A 113 -0.85 -19.15 -9.30
CA LEU A 113 -0.76 -17.83 -9.93
C LEU A 113 -0.07 -17.86 -11.30
N SER A 114 0.16 -19.05 -11.88
CA SER A 114 0.87 -19.21 -13.16
C SER A 114 0.24 -18.44 -14.34
N GLY A 115 -1.07 -18.18 -14.30
CA GLY A 115 -1.78 -17.37 -15.31
C GLY A 115 -1.44 -15.87 -15.26
N LEU A 116 -0.68 -15.41 -14.25
CA LEU A 116 -0.18 -14.02 -14.16
C LEU A 116 1.15 -13.83 -14.88
N ALA A 117 1.80 -14.90 -15.36
CA ALA A 117 3.08 -14.81 -16.03
C ALA A 117 3.03 -13.83 -17.22
N GLY A 118 3.95 -12.88 -17.26
CA GLY A 118 4.04 -11.85 -18.30
C GLY A 118 2.99 -10.74 -18.23
N LYS A 119 2.18 -10.70 -17.17
CA LYS A 119 1.19 -9.63 -16.93
C LYS A 119 1.73 -8.60 -15.95
N VAL A 120 1.22 -7.37 -16.05
CA VAL A 120 1.47 -6.36 -15.04
C VAL A 120 0.67 -6.69 -13.79
N CYS A 121 1.37 -6.90 -12.69
CA CYS A 121 0.81 -7.04 -11.35
C CYS A 121 1.46 -5.97 -10.47
N TYR A 122 0.77 -4.86 -10.27
CA TYR A 122 1.23 -3.73 -9.46
C TYR A 122 0.60 -3.82 -8.06
N VAL A 123 1.41 -3.77 -7.03
CA VAL A 123 0.94 -3.75 -5.64
C VAL A 123 0.97 -2.34 -5.10
N ALA A 124 -0.13 -1.89 -4.49
CA ALA A 124 -0.30 -0.53 -4.00
C ALA A 124 0.78 -0.11 -2.99
N CYS A 125 1.41 1.03 -3.26
CA CYS A 125 2.49 1.60 -2.47
C CYS A 125 2.40 3.15 -2.40
N PRO A 126 1.27 3.71 -1.94
CA PRO A 126 0.98 5.14 -2.08
C PRO A 126 2.00 6.06 -1.43
N LEU A 127 2.70 5.63 -0.37
CA LEU A 127 3.70 6.47 0.29
C LEU A 127 4.95 6.74 -0.55
N ARG A 128 5.24 5.93 -1.57
CA ARG A 128 6.33 6.26 -2.53
C ARG A 128 6.08 7.59 -3.24
N TYR A 129 4.80 7.96 -3.40
CA TYR A 129 4.37 9.20 -4.07
C TYR A 129 4.14 10.36 -3.09
N ASN A 130 4.27 10.13 -1.77
CA ASN A 130 4.26 11.21 -0.80
C ASN A 130 5.40 12.19 -1.10
N PRO A 131 5.15 13.51 -1.09
CA PRO A 131 6.15 14.50 -1.52
C PRO A 131 7.45 14.45 -0.70
N VAL A 132 7.40 14.07 0.57
CA VAL A 132 8.61 13.90 1.42
C VAL A 132 9.43 12.70 0.94
N ILE A 133 8.80 11.54 0.74
CA ILE A 133 9.49 10.33 0.26
C ILE A 133 10.02 10.54 -1.15
N ASN A 134 9.23 11.15 -2.03
CA ASN A 134 9.66 11.49 -3.39
C ASN A 134 10.85 12.47 -3.39
N TYR A 135 10.83 13.49 -2.50
CA TYR A 135 11.97 14.37 -2.34
C TYR A 135 13.22 13.61 -1.88
N ILE A 136 13.12 12.74 -0.89
CA ILE A 136 14.24 11.91 -0.41
C ILE A 136 14.77 11.06 -1.56
N LYS A 137 13.91 10.40 -2.33
CA LYS A 137 14.29 9.55 -3.47
C LYS A 137 15.12 10.32 -4.50
N ASN A 138 14.69 11.53 -4.85
CA ASN A 138 15.23 12.25 -6.02
C ASN A 138 16.30 13.29 -5.68
N ASN A 139 16.41 13.76 -4.42
CA ASN A 139 17.25 14.90 -4.05
C ASN A 139 18.29 14.58 -2.97
N ILE A 140 18.16 13.47 -2.25
CA ILE A 140 19.16 13.04 -1.27
C ILE A 140 20.18 12.12 -1.94
N ASN A 141 21.46 12.36 -1.68
CA ASN A 141 22.51 11.46 -2.12
C ASN A 141 22.54 10.22 -1.21
N HIS A 142 21.91 9.14 -1.65
CA HIS A 142 21.80 7.90 -0.88
C HIS A 142 23.16 7.27 -0.50
N ASN A 143 24.23 7.53 -1.26
CA ASN A 143 25.57 7.06 -0.91
C ASN A 143 26.15 7.75 0.33
N LYS A 144 25.57 8.86 0.77
CA LYS A 144 25.95 9.56 2.00
C LYS A 144 25.14 9.13 3.22
N VAL A 145 24.04 8.37 3.03
CA VAL A 145 23.18 7.91 4.12
C VAL A 145 23.83 6.71 4.80
N ILE A 146 24.17 6.88 6.07
CA ILE A 146 24.84 5.86 6.90
C ILE A 146 23.79 5.01 7.62
N SER A 147 22.80 5.66 8.23
CA SER A 147 21.70 4.97 8.87
C SER A 147 20.39 5.78 8.77
N VAL A 148 19.30 5.09 8.96
CA VAL A 148 17.93 5.63 8.92
C VAL A 148 17.19 5.19 10.16
N ARG A 149 16.43 6.12 10.76
CA ARG A 149 15.43 5.80 11.78
C ARG A 149 14.06 6.24 11.29
N ALA A 150 13.12 5.32 11.21
CA ALA A 150 11.73 5.59 10.83
C ALA A 150 10.79 5.29 12.01
N ILE A 151 9.77 6.12 12.17
CA ILE A 151 8.73 5.95 13.20
C ILE A 151 7.37 6.18 12.54
N SER A 152 6.44 5.26 12.80
CA SER A 152 5.01 5.47 12.57
C SER A 152 4.25 5.08 13.83
N SER A 153 3.73 6.08 14.52
CA SER A 153 3.09 5.96 15.83
C SER A 153 1.77 6.70 15.83
N SER A 154 0.72 6.06 16.28
CA SER A 154 -0.61 6.67 16.38
C SER A 154 -1.53 5.88 17.30
N TYR A 155 -2.63 6.50 17.75
CA TYR A 155 -3.57 5.85 18.64
C TYR A 155 -4.69 5.16 17.87
N LEU A 156 -4.71 3.83 17.86
CA LEU A 156 -5.67 3.02 17.08
C LEU A 156 -7.14 3.43 17.29
N PRO A 157 -7.61 3.71 18.53
CA PRO A 157 -8.98 4.17 18.74
C PRO A 157 -9.38 5.45 17.98
N ASP A 158 -8.40 6.31 17.67
CA ASP A 158 -8.63 7.59 16.96
C ASP A 158 -8.68 7.43 15.44
N TRP A 159 -8.32 6.26 14.89
CA TRP A 159 -8.25 6.06 13.44
C TRP A 159 -9.60 6.16 12.74
N ARG A 160 -10.68 5.78 13.43
CA ARG A 160 -12.04 5.76 12.88
C ARG A 160 -13.02 6.33 13.91
N PRO A 161 -13.15 7.66 13.99
CA PRO A 161 -14.07 8.30 14.94
C PRO A 161 -15.49 7.74 14.82
N GLY A 162 -16.11 7.41 15.96
CA GLY A 162 -17.44 6.83 16.03
C GLY A 162 -17.53 5.32 15.74
N THR A 163 -16.38 4.65 15.50
CA THR A 163 -16.31 3.20 15.35
C THR A 163 -15.60 2.59 16.57
N ASP A 164 -16.14 1.52 17.11
CA ASP A 164 -15.45 0.75 18.15
C ASP A 164 -14.24 0.04 17.53
N TYR A 165 -13.03 0.50 17.89
CA TYR A 165 -11.76 -0.03 17.36
C TYR A 165 -11.59 -1.53 17.62
N ARG A 166 -12.18 -2.05 18.70
CA ARG A 166 -12.12 -3.47 19.08
C ARG A 166 -12.81 -4.39 18.08
N LYS A 167 -13.65 -3.83 17.20
CA LYS A 167 -14.38 -4.56 16.14
C LYS A 167 -13.76 -4.42 14.76
N CYS A 168 -12.69 -3.66 14.63
CA CYS A 168 -12.01 -3.51 13.34
C CYS A 168 -10.98 -4.63 13.13
N TYR A 169 -10.67 -4.94 11.87
CA TYR A 169 -9.71 -5.98 11.53
C TYR A 169 -8.33 -5.75 12.16
N SER A 170 -7.92 -4.48 12.33
CA SER A 170 -6.65 -4.10 12.96
C SER A 170 -6.48 -4.66 14.37
N ALA A 171 -7.60 -4.90 15.08
CA ALA A 171 -7.62 -5.40 16.45
C ALA A 171 -7.46 -6.92 16.54
N HIS A 172 -7.60 -7.66 15.43
CA HIS A 172 -7.74 -9.11 15.45
C HIS A 172 -6.70 -9.79 14.56
N THR A 173 -5.91 -10.69 15.16
CA THR A 173 -4.88 -11.47 14.46
C THR A 173 -5.49 -12.40 13.40
N ASP A 174 -6.62 -13.03 13.70
CA ASP A 174 -7.35 -13.93 12.80
C ASP A 174 -7.96 -13.20 11.58
N MET A 175 -8.11 -11.88 11.66
CA MET A 175 -8.53 -11.02 10.56
C MET A 175 -7.34 -10.45 9.75
N GLY A 176 -6.11 -10.84 10.08
CA GLY A 176 -4.89 -10.29 9.48
C GLY A 176 -4.52 -8.91 10.04
N GLY A 177 -4.96 -8.57 11.27
CA GLY A 177 -4.61 -7.35 11.97
C GLY A 177 -3.23 -7.40 12.60
N GLY A 178 -2.74 -6.23 13.00
CA GLY A 178 -1.46 -6.01 13.63
C GLY A 178 -0.76 -4.78 13.08
N VAL A 179 -0.04 -4.07 13.93
CA VAL A 179 0.64 -2.82 13.57
C VAL A 179 1.70 -3.03 12.47
N ASP A 180 2.36 -4.17 12.48
CA ASP A 180 3.33 -4.63 11.50
C ASP A 180 2.73 -4.74 10.08
N ILE A 181 1.47 -5.16 9.99
CA ILE A 181 0.75 -5.35 8.73
C ILE A 181 0.05 -4.05 8.29
N ASP A 182 -0.61 -3.37 9.21
CA ASP A 182 -1.32 -2.12 8.86
C ASP A 182 -0.35 -1.02 8.40
N LEU A 183 0.79 -0.92 9.07
CA LEU A 183 1.84 0.06 8.78
C LEU A 183 2.97 -0.49 7.88
N ILE A 184 2.68 -1.49 7.07
CA ILE A 184 3.62 -2.11 6.12
C ILE A 184 4.24 -1.10 5.12
N HIS A 185 3.59 0.04 4.94
CA HIS A 185 4.07 1.12 4.10
C HIS A 185 5.47 1.62 4.44
N GLU A 186 5.86 1.52 5.71
CA GLU A 186 7.18 1.93 6.16
C GLU A 186 8.26 1.02 5.58
N TRP A 187 8.04 -0.29 5.60
CA TRP A 187 8.93 -1.23 4.94
C TRP A 187 8.98 -1.04 3.43
N ASP A 188 7.83 -0.74 2.81
CA ASP A 188 7.76 -0.51 1.37
C ASP A 188 8.63 0.69 0.96
N TYR A 189 8.45 1.88 1.55
CA TYR A 189 9.27 3.03 1.15
C TYR A 189 10.73 2.92 1.59
N LEU A 190 11.03 2.26 2.72
CA LEU A 190 12.41 2.05 3.15
C LEU A 190 13.17 1.16 2.17
N THR A 191 12.56 0.07 1.70
CA THR A 191 13.19 -0.79 0.68
C THR A 191 13.27 -0.12 -0.69
N HIS A 192 12.26 0.69 -1.04
CA HIS A 192 12.29 1.51 -2.26
C HIS A 192 13.43 2.53 -2.26
N LEU A 193 13.76 3.13 -1.11
CA LEU A 193 14.82 4.12 -0.96
C LEU A 193 16.20 3.49 -0.82
N PHE A 194 16.34 2.43 -0.03
CA PHE A 194 17.63 1.92 0.44
C PHE A 194 17.95 0.50 -0.03
N GLY A 195 17.03 -0.13 -0.77
CA GLY A 195 17.23 -1.45 -1.34
C GLY A 195 16.87 -2.60 -0.40
N LYS A 196 17.15 -3.81 -0.86
CA LYS A 196 16.82 -5.07 -0.17
C LYS A 196 17.54 -5.16 1.18
N VAL A 197 16.84 -5.65 2.21
CA VAL A 197 17.42 -5.98 3.51
C VAL A 197 18.22 -7.28 3.39
N GLU A 198 19.44 -7.28 3.90
CA GLU A 198 20.33 -8.46 3.94
C GLU A 198 20.24 -9.22 5.25
N LYS A 199 19.94 -8.51 6.34
CA LYS A 199 19.76 -9.08 7.67
C LYS A 199 18.98 -8.16 8.56
N GLY A 200 18.23 -8.71 9.49
CA GLY A 200 17.45 -7.96 10.44
C GLY A 200 17.05 -8.77 11.65
N PHE A 201 16.45 -8.07 12.59
CA PHE A 201 15.82 -8.60 13.78
C PHE A 201 14.54 -7.81 14.06
N ALA A 202 13.49 -8.49 14.50
CA ALA A 202 12.20 -7.89 14.83
C ALA A 202 11.74 -8.30 16.23
N ILE A 203 11.05 -7.38 16.89
CA ILE A 203 10.19 -7.64 18.06
C ILE A 203 8.81 -7.14 17.66
N ALA A 204 7.85 -8.03 17.58
CA ALA A 204 6.44 -7.69 17.39
C ALA A 204 5.64 -8.37 18.51
N ASP A 205 4.85 -7.59 19.25
CA ASP A 205 4.17 -8.07 20.45
C ASP A 205 2.93 -7.21 20.76
N LYS A 206 2.13 -7.67 21.70
CA LYS A 206 1.05 -6.94 22.34
C LYS A 206 1.52 -6.48 23.73
N VAL A 207 1.77 -5.17 23.89
CA VAL A 207 2.37 -4.60 25.11
C VAL A 207 1.51 -3.55 25.82
N SER A 208 0.59 -2.88 25.12
CA SER A 208 -0.24 -1.82 25.69
C SER A 208 -1.55 -2.33 26.33
N ASP A 209 -2.31 -1.44 26.94
CA ASP A 209 -3.62 -1.74 27.53
C ASP A 209 -4.77 -1.68 26.48
N LEU A 210 -4.47 -1.61 25.18
CA LEU A 210 -5.50 -1.69 24.14
C LEU A 210 -6.20 -3.05 24.21
N GLU A 211 -7.52 -3.07 24.12
CA GLU A 211 -8.34 -4.29 24.13
C GLU A 211 -8.35 -4.95 22.73
N ILE A 212 -7.20 -5.48 22.32
CA ILE A 212 -6.96 -6.15 21.03
C ILE A 212 -6.13 -7.41 21.26
N ASP A 213 -6.14 -8.34 20.31
CA ASP A 213 -5.32 -9.58 20.35
C ASP A 213 -4.18 -9.56 19.31
N SER A 214 -4.14 -8.54 18.46
CA SER A 214 -3.08 -8.34 17.48
C SER A 214 -1.88 -7.57 18.06
N ASN A 215 -0.73 -7.61 17.39
CA ASN A 215 0.45 -6.85 17.77
C ASN A 215 0.14 -5.35 17.79
N ASP A 216 0.48 -4.66 18.86
CA ASP A 216 0.34 -3.20 18.97
C ASP A 216 1.68 -2.45 18.96
N ILE A 217 2.78 -3.18 18.96
CA ILE A 217 4.14 -2.69 18.72
C ILE A 217 4.88 -3.60 17.75
N ALA A 218 5.68 -3.00 16.86
CA ALA A 218 6.69 -3.71 16.09
C ALA A 218 7.96 -2.84 15.97
N ILE A 219 9.09 -3.39 16.39
CA ILE A 219 10.39 -2.72 16.35
C ILE A 219 11.34 -3.59 15.53
N TYR A 220 12.06 -2.94 14.63
CA TYR A 220 13.00 -3.62 13.74
C TYR A 220 14.36 -2.94 13.75
N ILE A 221 15.40 -3.76 13.71
CA ILE A 221 16.77 -3.35 13.42
C ILE A 221 17.21 -4.16 12.22
N ALA A 222 17.57 -3.49 11.14
CA ALA A 222 17.91 -4.15 9.89
C ALA A 222 19.09 -3.48 9.19
N LYS A 223 19.64 -4.16 8.20
CA LYS A 223 20.71 -3.63 7.37
C LYS A 223 20.51 -4.04 5.92
N THR A 224 20.58 -3.05 5.03
CA THR A 224 20.77 -3.26 3.59
C THR A 224 22.27 -3.36 3.28
N GLU A 225 22.65 -3.47 2.03
CA GLU A 225 24.07 -3.44 1.63
C GLU A 225 24.83 -2.26 2.26
N LYS A 226 24.23 -1.06 2.28
CA LYS A 226 24.90 0.19 2.67
C LYS A 226 24.35 0.86 3.92
N THR A 227 23.06 0.67 4.23
CA THR A 227 22.36 1.49 5.22
C THR A 227 21.84 0.64 6.38
N ALA A 228 22.10 1.06 7.62
CA ALA A 228 21.46 0.50 8.80
C ALA A 228 20.07 1.14 8.98
N ILE A 229 19.07 0.36 9.36
CA ILE A 229 17.67 0.79 9.50
C ILE A 229 17.18 0.46 10.91
N GLU A 230 16.58 1.47 11.56
CA GLU A 230 15.74 1.32 12.75
C GLU A 230 14.31 1.70 12.36
N LEU A 231 13.34 0.82 12.63
CA LEU A 231 11.93 1.09 12.37
C LEU A 231 11.12 0.81 13.63
N HIS A 232 10.29 1.77 14.05
CA HIS A 232 9.35 1.64 15.16
C HIS A 232 7.93 1.90 14.67
N LEU A 233 7.05 0.94 14.94
CA LEU A 233 5.62 1.00 14.65
C LEU A 233 4.82 0.78 15.92
N ASP A 234 3.80 1.61 16.20
CA ASP A 234 2.90 1.36 17.33
C ASP A 234 1.46 1.87 17.11
N TYR A 235 0.53 1.27 17.86
CA TYR A 235 -0.89 1.62 17.92
C TYR A 235 -1.29 2.46 19.14
N PHE A 236 -0.36 2.78 20.03
CA PHE A 236 -0.67 3.40 21.31
C PHE A 236 -0.11 4.83 21.47
N GLY A 237 0.57 5.36 20.45
CA GLY A 237 1.08 6.72 20.48
C GLY A 237 -0.01 7.76 20.60
N ARG A 238 0.07 8.63 21.61
CA ARG A 238 -0.92 9.67 21.89
C ARG A 238 -0.80 10.91 21.00
N ALA A 239 0.32 11.05 20.32
CA ALA A 239 0.52 11.99 19.25
C ALA A 239 0.77 11.21 17.96
N VAL A 240 0.17 11.63 16.84
CA VAL A 240 0.46 11.03 15.55
C VAL A 240 1.84 11.47 15.10
N ILE A 241 2.74 10.51 14.89
CA ILE A 241 4.11 10.74 14.39
C ILE A 241 4.30 9.85 13.18
N ARG A 242 4.82 10.40 12.09
CA ARG A 242 5.26 9.65 10.93
C ARG A 242 6.44 10.35 10.28
N ASN A 243 7.65 9.98 10.72
CA ASN A 243 8.89 10.60 10.25
C ASN A 243 9.98 9.59 9.98
N VAL A 244 10.93 10.07 9.16
CA VAL A 244 12.16 9.38 8.83
C VAL A 244 13.34 10.31 9.04
N LEU A 245 14.34 9.88 9.84
CA LEU A 245 15.61 10.56 10.02
C LEU A 245 16.70 9.84 9.23
N LEU A 246 17.41 10.60 8.41
CA LEU A 246 18.54 10.13 7.60
C LEU A 246 19.82 10.68 8.25
N PHE A 247 20.63 9.81 8.84
CA PHE A 247 21.94 10.17 9.37
C PHE A 247 22.96 10.06 8.24
N MET A 248 23.41 11.21 7.75
CA MET A 248 24.30 11.31 6.60
C MET A 248 25.73 11.68 7.04
N SER A 249 26.68 11.50 6.16
CA SER A 249 28.09 11.86 6.45
C SER A 249 28.33 13.37 6.63
N ASP A 250 27.43 14.22 6.16
CA ASP A 250 27.58 15.69 6.15
C ASP A 250 26.42 16.45 6.83
N ASP A 251 25.24 15.87 6.95
CA ASP A 251 24.09 16.46 7.64
C ASP A 251 23.24 15.36 8.29
N THR A 252 22.21 15.74 9.03
CA THR A 252 21.08 14.89 9.42
C THR A 252 19.83 15.47 8.82
N VAL A 253 19.07 14.68 8.08
CA VAL A 253 17.85 15.11 7.40
C VAL A 253 16.66 14.44 8.05
N GLU A 254 15.69 15.24 8.50
CA GLU A 254 14.39 14.75 8.97
C GLU A 254 13.36 14.95 7.86
N GLY A 255 12.62 13.89 7.55
CA GLY A 255 11.42 13.91 6.72
C GLY A 255 10.19 13.70 7.58
N ASP A 256 9.37 14.73 7.74
CA ASP A 256 8.06 14.67 8.39
C ASP A 256 7.00 14.35 7.34
N ILE A 257 6.67 13.07 7.23
CA ILE A 257 5.72 12.54 6.24
C ILE A 257 4.29 13.04 6.52
N LEU A 258 3.97 13.25 7.79
CA LEU A 258 2.65 13.71 8.21
C LEU A 258 2.41 15.16 7.79
N ASN A 259 3.38 16.05 8.04
CA ASN A 259 3.26 17.48 7.82
C ASN A 259 3.82 17.94 6.46
N GLY A 260 4.42 17.05 5.67
CA GLY A 260 4.97 17.41 4.37
C GLY A 260 6.21 18.30 4.47
N GLU A 261 7.14 18.00 5.37
CA GLU A 261 8.29 18.84 5.61
C GLU A 261 9.61 18.04 5.58
N ILE A 262 10.64 18.63 4.98
CA ILE A 262 12.04 18.16 5.06
C ILE A 262 12.84 19.21 5.84
N ARG A 263 13.59 18.76 6.85
CA ARG A 263 14.49 19.61 7.65
C ARG A 263 15.91 19.09 7.59
N TYR A 264 16.84 19.92 7.20
CA TYR A 264 18.28 19.68 7.30
C TYR A 264 18.75 20.21 8.66
N LEU A 265 18.99 19.34 9.63
CA LEU A 265 19.14 19.74 11.03
C LEU A 265 20.44 20.50 11.30
N LYS A 266 21.52 20.24 10.56
CA LYS A 266 22.80 20.97 10.72
C LYS A 266 22.77 22.33 10.01
N SER A 267 22.26 22.38 8.79
CA SER A 267 22.23 23.61 8.00
C SER A 267 21.05 24.51 8.31
N GLY A 268 20.00 23.99 8.97
CA GLY A 268 18.75 24.71 9.26
C GLY A 268 17.84 24.92 8.06
N LYS A 269 18.15 24.34 6.89
CA LYS A 269 17.31 24.43 5.70
C LYS A 269 16.01 23.64 5.90
N VAL A 270 14.88 24.27 5.57
CA VAL A 270 13.54 23.66 5.64
C VAL A 270 12.88 23.76 4.27
N ILE A 271 12.21 22.67 3.86
CA ILE A 271 11.43 22.59 2.62
C ILE A 271 10.04 22.10 3.00
N ARG A 272 8.99 22.76 2.51
CA ARG A 272 7.59 22.39 2.77
C ARG A 272 6.88 22.04 1.48
N PHE A 273 6.00 21.05 1.56
CA PHE A 273 5.21 20.54 0.46
C PHE A 273 3.72 20.62 0.80
N GLU A 274 2.88 20.83 -0.21
CA GLU A 274 1.47 20.47 -0.10
C GLU A 274 1.38 18.96 0.06
N ASN A 275 0.67 18.49 1.09
CA ASN A 275 0.67 17.08 1.48
C ASN A 275 -0.76 16.55 1.66
N GLU A 276 -1.59 16.70 0.64
CA GLU A 276 -2.93 16.14 0.64
C GLU A 276 -2.89 14.64 0.31
N ARG A 277 -3.50 13.84 1.18
CA ARG A 277 -3.53 12.38 1.04
C ARG A 277 -4.03 11.91 -0.33
N ASN A 278 -5.01 12.59 -0.93
CA ASN A 278 -5.52 12.18 -2.24
C ASN A 278 -4.56 12.52 -3.37
N SER A 279 -3.71 13.55 -3.23
CA SER A 279 -2.75 13.94 -4.27
C SER A 279 -1.75 12.83 -4.57
N PHE A 280 -1.11 12.27 -3.56
CA PHE A 280 -0.14 11.20 -3.78
C PHE A 280 -0.79 9.85 -4.16
N GLN A 281 -2.04 9.58 -3.77
CA GLN A 281 -2.79 8.43 -4.28
C GLN A 281 -3.22 8.63 -5.75
N MET A 282 -3.46 9.86 -6.18
CA MET A 282 -3.69 10.18 -7.59
C MET A 282 -2.41 9.96 -8.41
N GLU A 283 -1.24 10.36 -7.89
CA GLU A 283 0.05 10.10 -8.53
C GLU A 283 0.33 8.60 -8.65
N GLU A 284 -0.03 7.80 -7.66
CA GLU A 284 0.04 6.34 -7.74
C GLU A 284 -0.80 5.78 -8.89
N ILE A 285 -2.05 6.23 -9.02
CA ILE A 285 -2.93 5.80 -10.13
C ILE A 285 -2.35 6.22 -11.48
N ARG A 286 -1.80 7.44 -11.58
CA ARG A 286 -1.13 7.92 -12.80
C ARG A 286 0.06 7.01 -13.15
N HIS A 287 0.92 6.73 -12.20
CA HIS A 287 2.08 5.86 -12.35
C HIS A 287 1.67 4.44 -12.80
N PHE A 288 0.67 3.87 -12.15
CA PHE A 288 0.12 2.58 -12.54
C PHE A 288 -0.35 2.56 -14.00
N PHE A 289 -1.09 3.58 -14.44
CA PHE A 289 -1.52 3.62 -15.85
C PHE A 289 -0.37 3.85 -16.82
N GLN A 290 0.70 4.55 -16.44
CA GLN A 290 1.91 4.62 -17.27
C GLN A 290 2.55 3.24 -17.45
N ILE A 291 2.55 2.39 -16.41
CA ILE A 291 2.99 0.98 -16.53
C ILE A 291 2.04 0.21 -17.46
N VAL A 292 0.74 0.34 -17.29
CA VAL A 292 -0.29 -0.34 -18.13
C VAL A 292 -0.14 0.04 -19.61
N PHE A 293 0.20 1.29 -19.91
CA PHE A 293 0.41 1.77 -21.29
C PHE A 293 1.80 1.45 -21.83
N GLY A 294 2.71 0.91 -21.03
CA GLY A 294 4.06 0.53 -21.41
C GLY A 294 5.04 1.71 -21.47
N ASP A 295 4.70 2.84 -20.86
CA ASP A 295 5.57 4.02 -20.82
C ASP A 295 6.74 3.84 -19.83
N ILE A 296 6.54 3.06 -18.78
CA ILE A 296 7.53 2.75 -17.74
C ILE A 296 7.41 1.30 -17.30
N GLU A 297 8.47 0.78 -16.67
CA GLU A 297 8.49 -0.57 -16.09
C GLU A 297 7.75 -0.63 -14.74
N ASN A 298 7.24 -1.82 -14.40
CA ASN A 298 6.60 -2.07 -13.11
C ASN A 298 7.64 -2.14 -11.98
N ASP A 299 7.62 -1.20 -11.08
CA ASP A 299 8.51 -1.08 -9.93
C ASP A 299 7.90 -1.53 -8.59
N SER A 300 6.66 -2.04 -8.62
CA SER A 300 5.95 -2.59 -7.44
C SER A 300 5.32 -3.95 -7.75
N THR A 301 6.17 -4.97 -7.89
CA THR A 301 5.77 -6.33 -8.28
C THR A 301 5.26 -7.15 -7.09
N ILE A 302 4.63 -8.30 -7.37
CA ILE A 302 4.23 -9.28 -6.35
C ILE A 302 5.44 -9.75 -5.54
N GLU A 303 6.57 -10.02 -6.20
CA GLU A 303 7.79 -10.49 -5.54
C GLU A 303 8.32 -9.45 -4.55
N HIS A 304 8.35 -8.17 -4.96
CA HIS A 304 8.74 -7.09 -4.06
C HIS A 304 7.78 -6.98 -2.88
N ALA A 305 6.48 -7.04 -3.11
CA ALA A 305 5.47 -6.93 -2.07
C ALA A 305 5.50 -8.12 -1.08
N LEU A 306 5.77 -9.34 -1.58
CA LEU A 306 6.00 -10.51 -0.72
C LEU A 306 7.26 -10.35 0.14
N GLN A 307 8.33 -9.77 -0.41
CA GLN A 307 9.54 -9.48 0.34
C GLN A 307 9.28 -8.42 1.44
N VAL A 308 8.52 -7.37 1.12
CA VAL A 308 8.10 -6.35 2.10
C VAL A 308 7.24 -6.97 3.20
N LEU A 309 6.32 -7.87 2.86
CA LEU A 309 5.50 -8.61 3.82
C LEU A 309 6.35 -9.53 4.71
N SER A 310 7.36 -10.20 4.15
CA SER A 310 8.31 -11.02 4.90
C SER A 310 9.03 -10.18 5.97
N TYR A 311 9.54 -9.00 5.60
CA TYR A 311 10.19 -8.10 6.55
C TYR A 311 9.24 -7.60 7.64
N ALA A 312 8.00 -7.25 7.29
CA ALA A 312 6.99 -6.85 8.25
C ALA A 312 6.71 -7.96 9.28
N LYS A 313 6.71 -9.23 8.84
CA LYS A 313 6.58 -10.41 9.72
C LYS A 313 7.89 -10.82 10.42
N GLY A 314 8.97 -10.03 10.28
CA GLY A 314 10.26 -10.29 10.94
C GLY A 314 11.10 -11.39 10.28
N ASP A 315 10.74 -11.85 9.10
CA ASP A 315 11.56 -12.80 8.34
C ASP A 315 12.46 -12.04 7.34
N PHE A 316 13.76 -12.10 7.60
CA PHE A 316 14.81 -11.43 6.82
C PHE A 316 15.71 -12.42 6.05
N ARG A 317 15.23 -13.65 5.86
CA ARG A 317 15.96 -14.69 5.13
C ARG A 317 15.80 -14.55 3.62
#